data_f9521e196c0e382db2429e10853e0276
#
_entry.id   f9521e196c0e382db2429e10853e0276
#
_cell.length_a   1.000
_cell.length_b   1.000
_cell.length_c   1.000
_cell.angle_alpha   90.00
_cell.angle_beta   90.00
_cell.angle_gamma   90.00
#
_symmetry.space_group_name_H-M   'P 1'
#
loop_
_entity.id
_entity.type
_entity.pdbx_description
1 polymer ?
#
loop_
_entity_poly.entity_id
_entity_poly.type
_entity_poly.pdbx_seq_one_letter_code
_entity_poly.pdbx_strand_id
1 'polypeptide(L)'
;TPRNYRNPALVKAMVNIKMIDTQGYGIHKMFVSQKERYLPMPDYDKSTATEVVLTLPGTVIDENYSLLLLENRNLSLTDAVLLDSVQKGKRIPSEAVAMLRKRKLIEGRLPHIFIAKDIAQVTDQKIEYTKHKGLDDKKCEALLLDSLKDHGSLTKPEIIRLLWDVLPDQLDDKQKNNKLD
;
A
#
# COMPACT_ATOMS: atom_id res chain seq x y z
N THR A 1 -2.43 -2.59 29.72
CA THR A 1 -3.38 -3.71 29.61
C THR A 1 -2.85 -4.89 30.39
N PRO A 2 -3.63 -5.52 31.29
CA PRO A 2 -3.20 -6.73 31.97
C PRO A 2 -2.93 -7.81 30.94
N ARG A 3 -1.75 -8.41 31.01
CA ARG A 3 -1.33 -9.45 30.07
C ARG A 3 -1.70 -10.79 30.68
N ASN A 4 -2.71 -11.43 30.10
CA ASN A 4 -3.12 -12.76 30.44
C ASN A 4 -2.28 -13.77 29.66
N TYR A 5 -1.32 -14.39 30.32
CA TYR A 5 -0.53 -15.47 29.72
C TYR A 5 -1.29 -16.79 29.83
N ARG A 6 -1.26 -17.59 28.76
CA ARG A 6 -1.85 -18.96 28.79
C ARG A 6 -1.16 -19.88 29.80
N ASN A 7 0.14 -19.69 29.99
CA ASN A 7 0.94 -20.45 30.94
C ASN A 7 1.83 -19.51 31.78
N PRO A 8 1.31 -18.98 32.91
CA PRO A 8 2.06 -18.06 33.76
C PRO A 8 3.35 -18.66 34.34
N ALA A 9 3.37 -19.95 34.64
CA ALA A 9 4.55 -20.62 35.20
C ALA A 9 5.71 -20.67 34.18
N LEU A 10 5.40 -21.03 32.93
CA LEU A 10 6.37 -21.02 31.83
C LEU A 10 6.90 -19.61 31.59
N VAL A 11 6.04 -18.61 31.54
CA VAL A 11 6.45 -17.20 31.37
C VAL A 11 7.38 -16.77 32.48
N LYS A 12 7.08 -17.07 33.73
CA LYS A 12 7.94 -16.77 34.88
C LYS A 12 9.32 -17.42 34.74
N ALA A 13 9.38 -18.68 34.34
CA ALA A 13 10.63 -19.36 34.08
C ALA A 13 11.44 -18.68 32.95
N MET A 14 10.82 -18.37 31.83
CA MET A 14 11.48 -17.70 30.68
C MET A 14 11.96 -16.29 31.02
N VAL A 15 11.23 -15.55 31.85
CA VAL A 15 11.68 -14.24 32.35
C VAL A 15 12.92 -14.38 33.23
N ASN A 16 12.92 -15.37 34.15
CA ASN A 16 14.05 -15.59 35.05
C ASN A 16 15.34 -15.92 34.31
N ILE A 17 15.27 -16.64 33.20
CA ILE A 17 16.42 -16.92 32.34
C ILE A 17 16.66 -15.85 31.26
N LYS A 18 15.95 -14.71 31.32
CA LYS A 18 16.08 -13.56 30.43
C LYS A 18 15.81 -13.88 28.95
N MET A 19 15.03 -14.89 28.66
CA MET A 19 14.61 -15.24 27.29
C MET A 19 13.50 -14.34 26.75
N ILE A 20 12.63 -13.84 27.64
CA ILE A 20 11.53 -12.92 27.26
C ILE A 20 11.46 -11.76 28.25
N ASP A 21 10.89 -10.65 27.78
CA ASP A 21 10.47 -9.53 28.63
C ASP A 21 8.96 -9.54 28.86
N THR A 22 8.49 -8.89 29.92
CA THR A 22 7.08 -8.74 30.23
C THR A 22 6.49 -7.42 29.70
N GLN A 23 7.30 -6.57 29.07
CA GLN A 23 6.92 -5.24 28.61
C GLN A 23 6.47 -5.21 27.15
N GLY A 24 6.77 -6.28 26.37
CA GLY A 24 6.49 -6.37 24.94
C GLY A 24 7.44 -5.54 24.08
N TYR A 25 8.61 -5.24 24.60
CA TYR A 25 9.65 -4.53 23.84
C TYR A 25 10.05 -5.25 22.57
N GLY A 26 10.04 -6.59 22.57
CA GLY A 26 10.37 -7.39 21.39
C GLY A 26 9.46 -7.10 20.20
N ILE A 27 8.13 -7.05 20.42
CA ILE A 27 7.15 -6.72 19.38
C ILE A 27 7.37 -5.29 18.90
N HIS A 28 7.46 -4.33 19.82
CA HIS A 28 7.69 -2.92 19.46
C HIS A 28 8.99 -2.77 18.65
N LYS A 29 10.08 -3.37 19.11
CA LYS A 29 11.39 -3.32 18.44
C LYS A 29 11.32 -3.91 17.02
N MET A 30 10.58 -4.99 16.83
CA MET A 30 10.39 -5.62 15.51
C MET A 30 9.72 -4.64 14.52
N PHE A 31 8.65 -3.94 14.93
CA PHE A 31 8.00 -2.92 14.10
C PHE A 31 8.91 -1.72 13.83
N VAL A 32 9.62 -1.24 14.84
CA VAL A 32 10.57 -0.14 14.67
C VAL A 32 11.71 -0.54 13.72
N SER A 33 12.27 -1.74 13.87
CA SER A 33 13.34 -2.23 12.98
C SER A 33 12.90 -2.38 11.53
N GLN A 34 11.64 -2.81 11.26
CA GLN A 34 11.10 -2.84 9.90
C GLN A 34 10.97 -1.43 9.32
N LYS A 35 10.46 -0.47 10.11
CA LYS A 35 10.38 0.93 9.69
C LYS A 35 11.76 1.50 9.36
N GLU A 36 12.77 1.27 10.22
CA GLU A 36 14.14 1.77 10.04
C GLU A 36 14.84 1.16 8.81
N ARG A 37 14.42 -0.04 8.40
CA ARG A 37 14.89 -0.71 7.20
C ARG A 37 14.06 -0.39 5.96
N TYR A 38 13.05 0.46 6.09
CA TYR A 38 12.12 0.81 5.01
C TYR A 38 11.36 -0.38 4.43
N LEU A 39 11.15 -1.42 5.24
CA LEU A 39 10.47 -2.66 4.87
C LEU A 39 9.02 -2.66 5.37
N PRO A 40 8.17 -3.50 4.76
CA PRO A 40 6.79 -3.67 5.20
C PRO A 40 6.71 -4.16 6.65
N MET A 41 5.64 -3.78 7.36
CA MET A 41 5.44 -4.14 8.75
C MET A 41 5.16 -5.62 8.96
N PRO A 42 5.50 -6.16 10.13
CA PRO A 42 5.14 -7.52 10.52
C PRO A 42 3.64 -7.75 10.43
N ASP A 43 3.24 -8.96 10.07
CA ASP A 43 1.86 -9.34 9.83
C ASP A 43 1.50 -10.59 10.63
N TYR A 44 0.30 -10.61 11.21
CA TYR A 44 -0.26 -11.70 11.98
C TYR A 44 -1.57 -12.24 11.39
N ASP A 45 -1.95 -11.82 10.19
CA ASP A 45 -3.25 -12.13 9.58
C ASP A 45 -3.50 -13.63 9.37
N LYS A 46 -2.43 -14.43 9.27
CA LYS A 46 -2.52 -15.89 9.15
C LYS A 46 -2.71 -16.62 10.48
N SER A 47 -2.76 -15.88 11.59
CA SER A 47 -2.95 -16.47 12.90
C SER A 47 -4.38 -16.99 13.08
N THR A 48 -4.53 -18.07 13.82
CA THR A 48 -5.81 -18.70 14.17
C THR A 48 -6.05 -18.65 15.67
N ALA A 49 -7.16 -19.20 16.15
CA ALA A 49 -7.45 -19.28 17.59
C ALA A 49 -6.43 -20.15 18.37
N THR A 50 -5.76 -21.09 17.68
CA THR A 50 -4.83 -22.06 18.27
C THR A 50 -3.38 -21.82 17.90
N GLU A 51 -3.10 -21.06 16.85
CA GLU A 51 -1.77 -20.85 16.31
C GLU A 51 -1.50 -19.36 16.06
N VAL A 52 -0.28 -18.91 16.39
CA VAL A 52 0.20 -17.56 16.06
C VAL A 52 1.18 -17.68 14.91
N VAL A 53 0.82 -17.07 13.78
CA VAL A 53 1.68 -17.02 12.58
C VAL A 53 2.18 -15.59 12.40
N LEU A 54 3.49 -15.41 12.54
CA LEU A 54 4.16 -14.15 12.25
C LEU A 54 4.76 -14.21 10.84
N THR A 55 4.34 -13.31 9.98
CA THR A 55 4.99 -13.05 8.68
C THR A 55 5.85 -11.80 8.81
N LEU A 56 7.14 -11.94 8.59
CA LEU A 56 8.10 -10.83 8.62
C LEU A 56 8.66 -10.64 7.21
N PRO A 57 8.19 -9.63 6.44
CA PRO A 57 8.66 -9.39 5.08
C PRO A 57 10.14 -8.97 5.09
N GLY A 58 10.96 -9.64 4.27
CA GLY A 58 12.37 -9.30 4.06
C GLY A 58 12.63 -8.55 2.76
N THR A 59 11.59 -8.28 1.97
CA THR A 59 11.65 -7.60 0.69
C THR A 59 10.64 -6.47 0.63
N VAL A 60 10.86 -5.51 -0.27
CA VAL A 60 9.94 -4.43 -0.57
C VAL A 60 8.69 -5.03 -1.26
N ILE A 61 7.49 -4.58 -0.86
CA ILE A 61 6.20 -4.91 -1.49
C ILE A 61 5.77 -3.76 -2.40
N ASP A 62 5.85 -2.54 -1.88
CA ASP A 62 5.54 -1.30 -2.60
C ASP A 62 6.73 -0.33 -2.43
N GLU A 63 7.35 0.05 -3.53
CA GLU A 63 8.51 0.94 -3.51
C GLU A 63 8.13 2.35 -3.05
N ASN A 64 6.91 2.82 -3.35
CA ASN A 64 6.44 4.12 -2.87
C ASN A 64 6.37 4.16 -1.34
N TYR A 65 5.96 3.05 -0.70
CA TYR A 65 5.98 2.94 0.75
C TYR A 65 7.40 3.04 1.31
N SER A 66 8.34 2.30 0.73
CA SER A 66 9.74 2.29 1.18
C SER A 66 10.40 3.65 0.98
N LEU A 67 10.17 4.31 -0.16
CA LEU A 67 10.66 5.67 -0.45
C LEU A 67 10.04 6.69 0.52
N LEU A 68 8.73 6.59 0.79
CA LEU A 68 8.05 7.47 1.73
C LEU A 68 8.66 7.37 3.14
N LEU A 69 8.99 6.16 3.60
CA LEU A 69 9.68 5.95 4.87
C LEU A 69 11.09 6.52 4.88
N LEU A 70 11.82 6.38 3.77
CA LEU A 70 13.20 6.90 3.61
C LEU A 70 13.23 8.44 3.68
N GLU A 71 12.32 9.10 2.98
CA GLU A 71 12.24 10.56 2.93
C GLU A 71 11.66 11.16 4.23
N ASN A 72 10.70 10.48 4.84
CA ASN A 72 10.03 10.92 6.06
C ASN A 72 10.53 10.14 7.30
N ARG A 73 11.82 10.23 7.61
CA ARG A 73 12.44 9.52 8.75
C ARG A 73 11.73 9.79 10.09
N ASN A 74 11.15 10.98 10.25
CA ASN A 74 10.41 11.40 11.45
C ASN A 74 8.94 10.92 11.45
N LEU A 75 8.52 10.12 10.50
CA LEU A 75 7.18 9.55 10.48
C LEU A 75 6.93 8.72 11.74
N SER A 76 5.76 8.88 12.37
CA SER A 76 5.44 8.08 13.56
C SER A 76 5.32 6.59 13.21
N LEU A 77 5.55 5.71 14.19
CA LEU A 77 5.34 4.28 13.97
C LEU A 77 3.88 3.98 13.62
N THR A 78 2.95 4.69 14.24
CA THR A 78 1.51 4.57 13.95
C THR A 78 1.19 4.89 12.49
N ASP A 79 1.75 5.98 11.97
CA ASP A 79 1.56 6.36 10.56
C ASP A 79 2.16 5.31 9.63
N ALA A 80 3.36 4.81 9.95
CA ALA A 80 4.00 3.77 9.16
C ALA A 80 3.18 2.47 9.12
N VAL A 81 2.55 2.07 10.23
CA VAL A 81 1.63 0.91 10.29
C VAL A 81 0.36 1.15 9.46
N LEU A 82 -0.20 2.36 9.51
CA LEU A 82 -1.37 2.71 8.70
C LEU A 82 -1.05 2.70 7.21
N LEU A 83 0.09 3.25 6.82
CA LEU A 83 0.57 3.23 5.43
C LEU A 83 0.88 1.80 4.96
N ASP A 84 1.46 0.97 5.83
CA ASP A 84 1.66 -0.46 5.54
C ASP A 84 0.32 -1.18 5.29
N SER A 85 -0.72 -0.82 6.03
CA SER A 85 -2.07 -1.35 5.80
C SER A 85 -2.62 -0.93 4.43
N VAL A 86 -2.31 0.30 3.98
CA VAL A 86 -2.70 0.78 2.64
C VAL A 86 -1.98 -0.01 1.55
N GLN A 87 -0.65 -0.18 1.61
CA GLN A 87 0.09 -0.95 0.60
C GLN A 87 -0.36 -2.42 0.53
N LYS A 88 -0.82 -3.00 1.63
CA LYS A 88 -1.37 -4.37 1.72
C LYS A 88 -2.85 -4.47 1.33
N GLY A 89 -3.46 -3.37 0.88
CA GLY A 89 -4.89 -3.32 0.52
C GLY A 89 -5.84 -3.55 1.70
N LYS A 90 -5.38 -3.38 2.94
CA LYS A 90 -6.19 -3.54 4.15
C LYS A 90 -7.04 -2.30 4.39
N ARG A 91 -8.22 -2.50 4.94
CA ARG A 91 -9.10 -1.38 5.35
C ARG A 91 -8.49 -0.67 6.56
N ILE A 92 -8.44 0.65 6.49
CA ILE A 92 -8.09 1.53 7.61
C ILE A 92 -9.28 2.40 8.00
N PRO A 93 -9.36 2.88 9.27
CA PRO A 93 -10.43 3.75 9.73
C PRO A 93 -10.55 5.02 8.88
N SER A 94 -11.78 5.53 8.71
CA SER A 94 -12.04 6.75 7.92
C SER A 94 -11.30 7.98 8.45
N GLU A 95 -11.15 8.08 9.75
CA GLU A 95 -10.38 9.14 10.42
C GLU A 95 -8.89 9.09 10.05
N ALA A 96 -8.31 7.88 9.99
CA ALA A 96 -6.94 7.67 9.55
C ALA A 96 -6.77 8.04 8.07
N VAL A 97 -7.73 7.67 7.22
CA VAL A 97 -7.74 8.09 5.80
C VAL A 97 -7.74 9.61 5.68
N ALA A 98 -8.61 10.31 6.43
CA ALA A 98 -8.68 11.77 6.42
C ALA A 98 -7.37 12.42 6.87
N MET A 99 -6.77 11.90 7.95
CA MET A 99 -5.50 12.36 8.49
C MET A 99 -4.35 12.17 7.49
N LEU A 100 -4.19 10.96 6.95
CA LEU A 100 -3.11 10.65 6.00
C LEU A 100 -3.26 11.46 4.71
N ARG A 101 -4.49 11.67 4.23
CA ARG A 101 -4.78 12.49 3.04
C ARG A 101 -4.45 13.96 3.28
N LYS A 102 -4.81 14.53 4.45
CA LYS A 102 -4.45 15.91 4.83
C LYS A 102 -2.94 16.12 4.81
N ARG A 103 -2.17 15.08 5.16
CA ARG A 103 -0.70 15.08 5.13
C ARG A 103 -0.12 14.70 3.76
N LYS A 104 -0.97 14.50 2.74
CA LYS A 104 -0.58 14.10 1.39
C LYS A 104 0.22 12.79 1.31
N LEU A 105 0.01 11.88 2.26
CA LEU A 105 0.72 10.60 2.32
C LEU A 105 0.00 9.49 1.53
N ILE A 106 -1.29 9.68 1.24
CA ILE A 106 -2.10 8.76 0.44
C ILE A 106 -2.96 9.52 -0.58
N GLU A 107 -3.28 8.84 -1.67
CA GLU A 107 -4.15 9.30 -2.74
C GLU A 107 -5.28 8.30 -3.01
N GLY A 108 -6.18 8.65 -3.94
CA GLY A 108 -7.30 7.80 -4.34
C GLY A 108 -8.58 8.05 -3.54
N ARG A 109 -9.63 7.29 -3.83
CA ARG A 109 -10.94 7.32 -3.15
C ARG A 109 -11.24 5.94 -2.59
N LEU A 110 -11.94 5.88 -1.45
CA LEU A 110 -12.41 4.61 -0.92
C LEU A 110 -13.30 3.88 -1.93
N PRO A 111 -13.15 2.57 -2.07
CA PRO A 111 -12.27 1.68 -1.32
C PRO A 111 -10.81 1.64 -1.81
N HIS A 112 -10.48 2.27 -2.92
CA HIS A 112 -9.17 2.23 -3.58
C HIS A 112 -8.32 3.43 -3.16
N ILE A 113 -7.49 3.23 -2.15
CA ILE A 113 -6.49 4.19 -1.67
C ILE A 113 -5.09 3.60 -1.84
N PHE A 114 -4.13 4.43 -2.15
CA PHE A 114 -2.74 4.04 -2.39
C PHE A 114 -1.78 5.11 -1.85
N ILE A 115 -0.52 4.76 -1.72
CA ILE A 115 0.55 5.65 -1.24
C ILE A 115 0.75 6.78 -2.24
N ALA A 116 0.89 8.02 -1.74
CA ALA A 116 1.01 9.21 -2.59
C ALA A 116 2.31 9.20 -3.42
N LYS A 117 2.24 9.84 -4.60
CA LYS A 117 3.26 9.80 -5.66
C LYS A 117 4.37 10.84 -5.54
N ASP A 118 4.23 11.88 -4.75
CA ASP A 118 5.22 12.99 -4.74
C ASP A 118 6.67 12.49 -4.52
N ILE A 119 6.80 11.23 -4.12
CA ILE A 119 8.05 10.50 -3.88
C ILE A 119 8.49 9.68 -5.11
N ALA A 120 7.54 9.26 -5.96
CA ALA A 120 7.81 8.39 -7.12
C ALA A 120 8.44 9.10 -8.33
N GLN A 121 8.76 10.40 -8.25
CA GLN A 121 9.41 11.11 -9.36
C GLN A 121 10.87 10.69 -9.60
N VAL A 122 11.47 9.94 -8.72
CA VAL A 122 12.88 9.55 -8.76
C VAL A 122 13.11 8.15 -9.35
N THR A 123 12.07 7.33 -9.49
CA THR A 123 12.22 5.93 -9.94
C THR A 123 11.39 5.60 -11.18
N ASP A 124 11.87 4.64 -12.00
CA ASP A 124 11.28 4.15 -13.27
C ASP A 124 9.84 3.57 -13.17
N GLN A 125 9.16 3.76 -12.06
CA GLN A 125 7.82 3.22 -11.76
C GLN A 125 6.65 4.05 -12.30
N LYS A 126 6.87 4.90 -13.28
CA LYS A 126 5.78 5.61 -13.97
C LYS A 126 4.69 4.66 -14.51
N ILE A 127 5.01 3.41 -14.77
CA ILE A 127 4.11 2.46 -15.44
C ILE A 127 3.06 1.90 -14.47
N GLU A 128 3.42 1.42 -13.28
CA GLU A 128 2.45 0.86 -12.33
C GLU A 128 1.53 1.91 -11.70
N TYR A 129 2.07 3.07 -11.38
CA TYR A 129 1.28 4.19 -10.88
C TYR A 129 0.26 4.68 -11.93
N THR A 130 0.64 4.71 -13.20
CA THR A 130 -0.26 5.10 -14.28
C THR A 130 -1.41 4.10 -14.43
N LYS A 131 -1.19 2.80 -14.20
CA LYS A 131 -2.23 1.77 -14.18
C LYS A 131 -3.26 2.00 -13.05
N HIS A 132 -2.83 2.36 -11.84
CA HIS A 132 -3.75 2.58 -10.72
C HIS A 132 -4.54 3.89 -10.81
N LYS A 133 -3.95 4.96 -11.33
CA LYS A 133 -4.62 6.26 -11.49
C LYS A 133 -5.35 6.40 -12.82
N GLY A 134 -4.97 5.62 -13.82
CA GLY A 134 -5.33 5.80 -15.22
C GLY A 134 -4.66 7.05 -15.83
N LEU A 135 -4.68 7.13 -17.13
CA LEU A 135 -4.25 8.34 -17.83
C LEU A 135 -5.32 9.42 -17.65
N ASP A 136 -4.86 10.66 -17.48
CA ASP A 136 -5.71 11.85 -17.56
C ASP A 136 -6.34 11.94 -18.96
N ASP A 137 -7.56 12.45 -19.06
CA ASP A 137 -8.33 12.52 -20.31
C ASP A 137 -7.53 13.16 -21.45
N LYS A 138 -6.71 14.20 -21.14
CA LYS A 138 -5.79 14.83 -22.09
C LYS A 138 -4.72 13.89 -22.65
N LYS A 139 -4.24 12.94 -21.85
CA LYS A 139 -3.24 11.95 -22.28
C LYS A 139 -3.87 10.83 -23.08
N CYS A 140 -5.10 10.44 -22.74
CA CYS A 140 -5.90 9.51 -23.56
C CYS A 140 -6.16 10.10 -24.93
N GLU A 141 -6.53 11.38 -25.00
CA GLU A 141 -6.75 12.11 -26.24
C GLU A 141 -5.46 12.20 -27.08
N ALA A 142 -4.31 12.52 -26.45
CA ALA A 142 -3.02 12.56 -27.13
C ALA A 142 -2.61 11.18 -27.69
N LEU A 143 -2.86 10.10 -26.94
CA LEU A 143 -2.59 8.73 -27.39
C LEU A 143 -3.46 8.33 -28.60
N LEU A 144 -4.72 8.72 -28.59
CA LEU A 144 -5.64 8.54 -29.73
C LEU A 144 -5.19 9.32 -30.96
N LEU A 145 -4.80 10.59 -30.78
CA LEU A 145 -4.33 11.45 -31.87
C LEU A 145 -3.05 10.91 -32.50
N ASP A 146 -2.10 10.42 -31.70
CA ASP A 146 -0.88 9.79 -32.22
C ASP A 146 -1.18 8.50 -32.99
N SER A 147 -2.05 7.62 -32.44
CA SER A 147 -2.46 6.40 -33.15
C SER A 147 -3.22 6.72 -34.45
N LEU A 148 -4.02 7.79 -34.47
CA LEU A 148 -4.71 8.24 -35.69
C LEU A 148 -3.73 8.77 -36.75
N LYS A 149 -2.64 9.43 -36.34
CA LYS A 149 -1.60 9.88 -37.26
C LYS A 149 -0.85 8.72 -37.91
N ASP A 150 -0.60 7.65 -37.13
CA ASP A 150 0.17 6.49 -37.59
C ASP A 150 -0.69 5.53 -38.46
N HIS A 151 -1.98 5.40 -38.17
CA HIS A 151 -2.87 4.41 -38.80
C HIS A 151 -3.98 5.03 -39.67
N GLY A 152 -4.12 6.36 -39.68
CA GLY A 152 -5.07 7.10 -40.49
C GLY A 152 -6.54 7.00 -40.07
N SER A 153 -6.98 5.89 -39.51
CA SER A 153 -8.33 5.71 -38.95
C SER A 153 -8.32 4.62 -37.89
N LEU A 154 -9.15 4.77 -36.89
CA LEU A 154 -9.36 3.78 -35.82
C LEU A 154 -10.84 3.45 -35.71
N THR A 155 -11.17 2.17 -35.63
CA THR A 155 -12.52 1.71 -35.31
C THR A 155 -12.80 1.75 -33.81
N LYS A 156 -14.09 1.82 -33.43
CA LYS A 156 -14.47 1.83 -32.01
C LYS A 156 -13.88 0.66 -31.18
N PRO A 157 -13.85 -0.60 -31.70
CA PRO A 157 -13.20 -1.71 -30.99
C PRO A 157 -11.69 -1.52 -30.78
N GLU A 158 -11.00 -0.89 -31.74
CA GLU A 158 -9.55 -0.60 -31.63
C GLU A 158 -9.28 0.50 -30.61
N ILE A 159 -10.12 1.52 -30.55
CA ILE A 159 -10.06 2.58 -29.54
C ILE A 159 -10.27 2.00 -28.14
N ILE A 160 -11.29 1.13 -27.98
CA ILE A 160 -11.55 0.45 -26.72
C ILE A 160 -10.33 -0.38 -26.31
N ARG A 161 -9.76 -1.16 -27.22
CA ARG A 161 -8.60 -2.00 -26.95
C ARG A 161 -7.36 -1.19 -26.60
N LEU A 162 -7.14 -0.06 -27.26
CA LEU A 162 -6.02 0.84 -27.02
C LEU A 162 -6.10 1.51 -25.65
N LEU A 163 -7.30 1.91 -25.23
CA LEU A 163 -7.50 2.66 -23.99
C LEU A 163 -7.86 1.80 -22.78
N TRP A 164 -8.28 0.54 -22.97
CA TRP A 164 -8.79 -0.31 -21.90
C TRP A 164 -7.80 -0.50 -20.74
N ASP A 165 -6.53 -0.77 -21.09
CA ASP A 165 -5.46 -0.99 -20.13
C ASP A 165 -4.90 0.30 -19.53
N VAL A 166 -5.34 1.45 -20.06
CA VAL A 166 -4.88 2.78 -19.67
C VAL A 166 -5.89 3.50 -18.79
N LEU A 167 -7.13 2.98 -18.77
CA LEU A 167 -8.16 3.46 -17.85
C LEU A 167 -7.89 2.98 -16.43
N PRO A 168 -8.32 3.77 -15.39
CA PRO A 168 -8.12 3.39 -14.01
C PRO A 168 -8.68 2.00 -13.70
N ASP A 169 -7.91 1.15 -13.02
CA ASP A 169 -8.36 -0.16 -12.53
C ASP A 169 -9.54 -0.06 -11.53
N GLN A 170 -9.79 1.15 -11.03
CA GLN A 170 -10.88 1.45 -10.11
C GLN A 170 -12.26 1.48 -10.78
N LEU A 171 -12.30 1.55 -12.12
CA LEU A 171 -13.53 1.54 -12.87
C LEU A 171 -13.94 0.11 -13.16
N ASP A 172 -15.21 -0.22 -12.93
CA ASP A 172 -15.78 -1.47 -13.41
C ASP A 172 -15.93 -1.46 -14.94
N ASP A 173 -16.14 -2.63 -15.56
CA ASP A 173 -16.21 -2.77 -17.01
C ASP A 173 -17.31 -1.89 -17.63
N LYS A 174 -18.42 -1.67 -16.91
CA LYS A 174 -19.52 -0.82 -17.36
C LYS A 174 -19.12 0.66 -17.31
N GLN A 175 -18.40 1.07 -16.28
CA GLN A 175 -17.87 2.43 -16.15
C GLN A 175 -16.78 2.71 -17.17
N LYS A 176 -15.91 1.73 -17.47
CA LYS A 176 -14.90 1.83 -18.53
C LYS A 176 -15.56 2.00 -19.89
N ASN A 177 -16.57 1.19 -20.22
CA ASN A 177 -17.32 1.32 -21.46
C ASN A 177 -18.03 2.68 -21.59
N ASN A 178 -18.70 3.15 -20.52
CA ASN A 178 -19.36 4.46 -20.53
C ASN A 178 -18.40 5.64 -20.70
N LYS A 179 -17.13 5.48 -20.32
CA LYS A 179 -16.10 6.52 -20.49
C LYS A 179 -15.52 6.53 -21.91
N LEU A 180 -15.66 5.44 -22.64
CA LEU A 180 -15.16 5.26 -24.02
C LEU A 180 -16.26 5.48 -25.08
N ASP A 181 -17.52 5.65 -24.67
CA ASP A 181 -18.65 6.05 -25.51
C ASP A 181 -18.68 7.56 -25.72
#